data_ad7137b9b2be51ace7a7d18fe8cd0615
#
_entry.id   ad7137b9b2be51ace7a7d18fe8cd0615
#
_cell.length_a   1.000
_cell.length_b   1.000
_cell.length_c   1.000
_cell.angle_alpha   90.00
_cell.angle_beta   90.00
_cell.angle_gamma   90.00
#
_symmetry.space_group_name_H-M   'P 1'
#
loop_
_entity.id
_entity.type
_entity.pdbx_description
1 polymer ?
#
loop_
_entity_poly.entity_id
_entity_poly.type
_entity_poly.pdbx_seq_one_letter_code
_entity_poly.pdbx_strand_id
1 'polypeptide(L)'
;MNRTKTISLLLLAVLMMTGCRKEHQSLPEDNAVYYWRTDLRLDSTEQTFLYTYNINKVYCRYFDVVMKEGATEPTPNATIEFSDSLPDSLEIIPTVYITEDCMHQSHPGLAEKIVRRILQMNETNGINHIREIQIDCDYTSRSRKTYYEFLEDIGKQCEPFGLQLSATIRLHQLSMVPPPVDYGVLMIYNTGNPAKWEERNPILDIRDVAPYLKRLDGYPLPLAAAYPVYLWVRNIQGLRVEHSVEADEILRVKQAVEEARHDLSRAIITYHLDKDNINRYNPKTYEEIYHH
;
A
#
# COMPACT_ATOMS: atom_id res chain seq x y z
N MET A 1 50.87 24.34 28.51
CA MET A 1 49.53 23.75 28.79
C MET A 1 48.70 23.79 27.47
N ASN A 2 48.85 22.95 26.84
CA ASN A 2 48.45 21.82 25.98
C ASN A 2 47.42 22.16 24.90
N ARG A 3 47.95 22.73 23.81
CA ARG A 3 47.18 22.85 22.53
C ARG A 3 46.73 21.48 21.97
N THR A 4 47.44 20.40 22.29
CA THR A 4 47.10 19.02 21.87
C THR A 4 45.85 18.46 22.56
N LYS A 5 45.57 18.82 23.83
CA LYS A 5 44.36 18.37 24.54
C LYS A 5 43.07 19.03 24.02
N THR A 6 43.18 20.26 23.55
CA THR A 6 42.02 21.02 23.00
C THR A 6 41.61 20.50 21.62
N ILE A 7 42.59 20.09 20.80
CA ILE A 7 42.34 19.51 19.47
C ILE A 7 41.70 18.13 19.59
N SER A 8 42.15 17.28 20.56
CA SER A 8 41.51 15.96 20.80
C SER A 8 40.07 16.08 21.31
N LEU A 9 39.76 17.07 22.14
CA LEU A 9 38.37 17.30 22.60
C LEU A 9 37.47 17.79 21.48
N LEU A 10 37.98 18.63 20.57
CA LEU A 10 37.19 19.08 19.39
C LEU A 10 36.94 17.94 18.38
N LEU A 11 37.92 17.04 18.15
CA LEU A 11 37.71 15.87 17.29
C LEU A 11 36.69 14.90 17.90
N LEU A 12 36.71 14.70 19.23
CA LEU A 12 35.73 13.82 19.91
C LEU A 12 34.32 14.41 19.88
N ALA A 13 34.16 15.75 19.94
CA ALA A 13 32.86 16.42 19.83
C ALA A 13 32.29 16.39 18.41
N VAL A 14 33.13 16.40 17.37
CA VAL A 14 32.69 16.25 15.96
C VAL A 14 32.27 14.82 15.67
N LEU A 15 32.87 13.79 16.29
CA LEU A 15 32.43 12.40 16.15
C LEU A 15 31.08 12.10 16.85
N MET A 16 30.66 12.92 17.82
CA MET A 16 29.36 12.73 18.48
C MET A 16 28.20 13.46 17.79
N MET A 17 28.46 14.20 16.73
CA MET A 17 27.45 14.87 15.92
C MET A 17 27.02 14.06 14.68
N THR A 18 27.52 12.84 14.49
CA THR A 18 26.85 11.89 13.63
C THR A 18 25.55 11.49 14.33
N GLY A 19 24.53 12.32 14.16
CA GLY A 19 23.20 12.07 14.69
C GLY A 19 22.82 10.64 14.38
N CYS A 20 22.40 9.88 15.39
CA CYS A 20 21.70 8.62 15.20
C CYS A 20 20.49 8.90 14.30
N ARG A 21 20.68 8.78 12.97
CA ARG A 21 19.56 8.51 12.08
C ARG A 21 18.95 7.23 12.64
N LYS A 22 17.70 7.27 13.09
CA LYS A 22 16.97 6.06 13.41
C LYS A 22 17.02 5.21 12.14
N GLU A 23 17.77 4.13 12.18
CA GLU A 23 17.73 3.14 11.12
C GLU A 23 16.30 2.57 11.12
N HIS A 24 15.55 2.87 10.09
CA HIS A 24 14.28 2.21 9.87
C HIS A 24 14.57 0.75 9.55
N GLN A 25 13.77 -0.16 10.08
CA GLN A 25 13.77 -1.53 9.61
C GLN A 25 13.28 -1.50 8.16
N SER A 26 14.18 -1.67 7.20
CA SER A 26 13.86 -1.67 5.78
C SER A 26 13.23 -3.00 5.38
N LEU A 27 12.27 -2.96 4.47
CA LEU A 27 11.75 -4.15 3.81
C LEU A 27 12.81 -4.72 2.85
N PRO A 28 12.74 -6.02 2.51
CA PRO A 28 13.54 -6.58 1.42
C PRO A 28 13.20 -5.88 0.10
N GLU A 29 14.11 -5.95 -0.87
CA GLU A 29 13.82 -5.49 -2.23
C GLU A 29 12.78 -6.40 -2.86
N ASP A 30 11.66 -5.82 -3.27
CA ASP A 30 10.52 -6.55 -3.80
C ASP A 30 9.67 -5.66 -4.70
N ASN A 31 9.31 -6.18 -5.87
CA ASN A 31 8.39 -5.53 -6.79
C ASN A 31 7.03 -6.22 -6.70
N ALA A 32 5.98 -5.44 -6.59
CA ALA A 32 4.62 -5.95 -6.46
C ALA A 32 3.61 -5.14 -7.29
N VAL A 33 2.43 -5.70 -7.44
CA VAL A 33 1.29 -5.01 -8.02
C VAL A 33 0.04 -5.23 -7.18
N TYR A 34 -0.88 -4.29 -7.22
CA TYR A 34 -2.26 -4.53 -6.79
C TYR A 34 -3.06 -5.16 -7.92
N TYR A 35 -3.91 -6.12 -7.57
CA TYR A 35 -4.95 -6.66 -8.44
C TYR A 35 -6.32 -6.33 -7.84
N TRP A 36 -7.06 -5.42 -8.50
CA TRP A 36 -8.26 -4.82 -7.89
C TRP A 36 -9.55 -5.15 -8.64
N ARG A 37 -9.54 -6.20 -9.46
CA ARG A 37 -10.71 -6.73 -10.15
C ARG A 37 -11.40 -7.81 -9.30
N THR A 38 -12.65 -8.16 -9.67
CA THR A 38 -13.44 -9.20 -9.00
C THR A 38 -13.36 -10.57 -9.69
N ASP A 39 -12.63 -10.68 -10.80
CA ASP A 39 -12.32 -11.92 -11.50
C ASP A 39 -10.80 -12.01 -11.66
N LEU A 40 -10.16 -12.98 -10.98
CA LEU A 40 -8.73 -13.21 -11.09
C LEU A 40 -8.44 -14.06 -12.30
N ARG A 41 -8.07 -13.36 -13.36
CA ARG A 41 -7.61 -13.92 -14.64
C ARG A 41 -6.46 -13.07 -15.14
N LEU A 42 -5.32 -13.71 -15.41
CA LEU A 42 -4.15 -13.03 -15.97
C LEU A 42 -4.04 -13.32 -17.47
N ASP A 43 -4.18 -12.29 -18.29
CA ASP A 43 -3.94 -12.42 -19.72
C ASP A 43 -2.42 -12.48 -20.05
N SER A 44 -2.08 -12.75 -21.31
CA SER A 44 -0.69 -12.85 -21.73
C SER A 44 0.10 -11.55 -21.59
N THR A 45 -0.56 -10.40 -21.70
CA THR A 45 0.07 -9.09 -21.51
C THR A 45 0.43 -8.89 -20.05
N GLU A 46 -0.48 -9.19 -19.13
CA GLU A 46 -0.28 -9.11 -17.69
C GLU A 46 0.80 -10.08 -17.21
N GLN A 47 0.79 -11.32 -17.69
CA GLN A 47 1.84 -12.31 -17.39
C GLN A 47 3.21 -11.86 -17.89
N THR A 48 3.29 -11.33 -19.13
CA THR A 48 4.53 -10.77 -19.68
C THR A 48 5.03 -9.60 -18.86
N PHE A 49 4.14 -8.71 -18.41
CA PHE A 49 4.48 -7.57 -17.57
C PHE A 49 5.08 -8.04 -16.24
N LEU A 50 4.43 -8.96 -15.53
CA LEU A 50 4.94 -9.51 -14.27
C LEU A 50 6.34 -10.11 -14.44
N TYR A 51 6.54 -10.90 -15.50
CA TYR A 51 7.84 -11.48 -15.81
C TYR A 51 8.92 -10.44 -16.13
N THR A 52 8.59 -9.46 -16.99
CA THR A 52 9.55 -8.45 -17.47
C THR A 52 10.10 -7.59 -16.32
N TYR A 53 9.26 -7.23 -15.35
CA TYR A 53 9.66 -6.37 -14.24
C TYR A 53 9.96 -7.15 -12.95
N ASN A 54 10.15 -8.48 -13.07
CA ASN A 54 10.45 -9.36 -11.93
C ASN A 54 9.46 -9.19 -10.77
N ILE A 55 8.17 -9.14 -11.10
CA ILE A 55 7.09 -8.99 -10.13
C ILE A 55 6.56 -10.38 -9.80
N ASN A 56 6.77 -10.80 -8.57
CA ASN A 56 6.36 -12.12 -8.08
C ASN A 56 5.33 -12.03 -6.94
N LYS A 57 4.92 -10.81 -6.55
CA LYS A 57 3.97 -10.56 -5.48
C LYS A 57 2.77 -9.76 -5.96
N VAL A 58 1.57 -10.23 -5.65
CA VAL A 58 0.31 -9.60 -6.03
C VAL A 58 -0.59 -9.39 -4.81
N TYR A 59 -0.86 -8.13 -4.48
CA TYR A 59 -1.86 -7.74 -3.49
C TYR A 59 -3.24 -7.85 -4.13
N CYS A 60 -3.93 -8.94 -3.84
CA CYS A 60 -5.16 -9.32 -4.51
C CYS A 60 -6.37 -8.98 -3.64
N ARG A 61 -7.28 -8.14 -4.14
CA ARG A 61 -8.53 -7.82 -3.45
C ARG A 61 -9.43 -9.06 -3.39
N TYR A 62 -9.50 -9.68 -2.21
CA TYR A 62 -10.30 -10.88 -2.02
C TYR A 62 -11.78 -10.60 -1.86
N PHE A 63 -12.10 -9.63 -1.04
CA PHE A 63 -13.47 -9.13 -0.82
C PHE A 63 -13.43 -7.82 -0.06
N ASP A 64 -14.56 -7.12 -0.10
CA ASP A 64 -14.80 -5.98 0.78
C ASP A 64 -15.55 -6.42 2.02
N VAL A 65 -15.44 -5.63 3.07
CA VAL A 65 -16.29 -5.68 4.26
C VAL A 65 -17.01 -4.35 4.36
N VAL A 66 -18.33 -4.38 4.32
CA VAL A 66 -19.15 -3.16 4.24
C VAL A 66 -20.31 -3.20 5.23
N MET A 67 -20.68 -2.02 5.73
CA MET A 67 -21.94 -1.83 6.45
C MET A 67 -23.07 -1.57 5.45
N LYS A 68 -24.04 -2.47 5.35
CA LYS A 68 -25.25 -2.21 4.57
C LYS A 68 -26.20 -1.30 5.36
N GLU A 69 -26.96 -0.50 4.63
CA GLU A 69 -27.97 0.36 5.26
C GLU A 69 -28.92 -0.43 6.13
N GLY A 70 -29.08 -0.01 7.39
CA GLY A 70 -29.90 -0.67 8.41
C GLY A 70 -29.31 -1.96 9.00
N ALA A 71 -28.12 -2.38 8.59
CA ALA A 71 -27.46 -3.54 9.19
C ALA A 71 -26.76 -3.18 10.50
N THR A 72 -26.69 -4.14 11.42
CA THR A 72 -25.95 -4.02 12.68
C THR A 72 -24.57 -4.65 12.61
N GLU A 73 -24.34 -5.50 11.60
CA GLU A 73 -23.10 -6.26 11.43
C GLU A 73 -22.53 -6.04 10.03
N PRO A 74 -21.20 -5.92 9.90
CA PRO A 74 -20.53 -5.87 8.60
C PRO A 74 -20.73 -7.15 7.81
N THR A 75 -20.83 -7.03 6.49
CA THR A 75 -20.99 -8.17 5.58
C THR A 75 -19.97 -8.14 4.45
N PRO A 76 -19.54 -9.32 3.95
CA PRO A 76 -18.67 -9.37 2.78
C PRO A 76 -19.42 -8.91 1.52
N ASN A 77 -18.68 -8.25 0.64
CA ASN A 77 -19.14 -7.76 -0.65
C ASN A 77 -18.03 -7.92 -1.70
N ALA A 78 -18.37 -7.82 -2.98
CA ALA A 78 -17.40 -7.83 -4.10
C ALA A 78 -16.33 -8.94 -3.98
N THR A 79 -16.75 -10.15 -3.62
CA THR A 79 -15.85 -11.31 -3.50
C THR A 79 -15.26 -11.66 -4.85
N ILE A 80 -13.94 -11.88 -4.89
CA ILE A 80 -13.21 -12.29 -6.09
C ILE A 80 -13.56 -13.71 -6.51
N GLU A 81 -13.61 -13.93 -7.82
CA GLU A 81 -13.67 -15.24 -8.45
C GLU A 81 -12.28 -15.60 -9.00
N PHE A 82 -11.84 -16.83 -8.82
CA PHE A 82 -10.57 -17.32 -9.34
C PHE A 82 -10.87 -18.14 -10.60
N SER A 83 -10.74 -17.49 -11.76
CA SER A 83 -11.13 -18.10 -13.05
C SER A 83 -10.02 -18.91 -13.71
N ASP A 84 -8.76 -18.60 -13.40
CA ASP A 84 -7.59 -19.29 -13.94
C ASP A 84 -6.68 -19.78 -12.81
N SER A 85 -5.89 -20.85 -13.08
CA SER A 85 -4.80 -21.24 -12.21
C SER A 85 -3.68 -20.19 -12.26
N LEU A 86 -3.17 -19.84 -11.09
CA LEU A 86 -2.05 -18.91 -10.99
C LEU A 86 -0.71 -19.63 -11.15
N PRO A 87 0.32 -18.94 -11.68
CA PRO A 87 1.68 -19.49 -11.68
C PRO A 87 2.16 -19.76 -10.24
N ASP A 88 2.80 -20.90 -10.01
CA ASP A 88 3.33 -21.29 -8.69
C ASP A 88 4.38 -20.29 -8.15
N SER A 89 5.01 -19.52 -9.05
CA SER A 89 5.99 -18.49 -8.69
C SER A 89 5.37 -17.20 -8.18
N LEU A 90 4.05 -17.05 -8.25
CA LEU A 90 3.35 -15.83 -7.88
C LEU A 90 2.83 -15.92 -6.44
N GLU A 91 3.37 -15.07 -5.59
CA GLU A 91 2.89 -14.92 -4.20
C GLU A 91 1.63 -14.05 -4.18
N ILE A 92 0.54 -14.63 -3.71
CA ILE A 92 -0.72 -13.88 -3.53
C ILE A 92 -0.81 -13.36 -2.10
N ILE A 93 -1.05 -12.06 -1.97
CA ILE A 93 -1.34 -11.41 -0.70
C ILE A 93 -2.85 -11.10 -0.67
N PRO A 94 -3.64 -11.87 0.09
CA PRO A 94 -5.05 -11.58 0.30
C PRO A 94 -5.23 -10.19 0.90
N THR A 95 -5.85 -9.29 0.15
CA THR A 95 -6.16 -7.93 0.60
C THR A 95 -7.65 -7.79 0.83
N VAL A 96 -8.03 -7.34 2.02
CA VAL A 96 -9.43 -7.10 2.39
C VAL A 96 -9.65 -5.60 2.57
N TYR A 97 -10.52 -5.04 1.72
CA TYR A 97 -10.94 -3.65 1.88
C TYR A 97 -12.08 -3.56 2.89
N ILE A 98 -11.95 -2.66 3.87
CA ILE A 98 -12.96 -2.45 4.90
C ILE A 98 -13.40 -0.99 4.85
N THR A 99 -14.68 -0.75 4.65
CA THR A 99 -15.21 0.61 4.67
C THR A 99 -15.12 1.22 6.07
N GLU A 100 -14.80 2.51 6.15
CA GLU A 100 -14.52 3.20 7.42
C GLU A 100 -15.69 3.11 8.43
N ASP A 101 -16.92 3.11 7.95
CA ASP A 101 -18.13 2.99 8.77
C ASP A 101 -18.21 1.68 9.56
N CYS A 102 -17.60 0.58 9.05
CA CYS A 102 -17.42 -0.66 9.82
C CYS A 102 -16.58 -0.46 11.09
N MET A 103 -15.72 0.56 11.12
CA MET A 103 -14.84 0.87 12.26
C MET A 103 -15.39 1.95 13.18
N HIS A 104 -16.65 2.36 13.01
CA HIS A 104 -17.30 3.30 13.94
C HIS A 104 -17.69 2.64 15.26
N GLN A 105 -17.79 1.33 15.30
CA GLN A 105 -18.05 0.52 16.50
C GLN A 105 -17.29 -0.81 16.42
N SER A 106 -17.13 -1.45 17.58
CA SER A 106 -16.51 -2.78 17.65
C SER A 106 -17.46 -3.87 17.16
N HIS A 107 -16.91 -4.83 16.43
CA HIS A 107 -17.61 -6.03 15.95
C HIS A 107 -16.89 -7.28 16.43
N PRO A 108 -17.21 -7.82 17.62
CA PRO A 108 -16.56 -9.00 18.18
C PRO A 108 -16.61 -10.20 17.21
N GLY A 109 -15.47 -10.85 17.01
CA GLY A 109 -15.34 -12.00 16.10
C GLY A 109 -15.23 -11.65 14.61
N LEU A 110 -15.24 -10.37 14.22
CA LEU A 110 -15.07 -9.98 12.81
C LEU A 110 -13.69 -10.41 12.29
N ALA A 111 -12.64 -10.21 13.08
CA ALA A 111 -11.27 -10.62 12.73
C ALA A 111 -11.18 -12.13 12.42
N GLU A 112 -11.74 -12.97 13.30
CA GLU A 112 -11.79 -14.42 13.09
C GLU A 112 -12.55 -14.80 11.82
N LYS A 113 -13.70 -14.16 11.57
CA LYS A 113 -14.50 -14.43 10.36
C LYS A 113 -13.73 -14.08 9.08
N ILE A 114 -12.98 -12.98 9.07
CA ILE A 114 -12.17 -12.53 7.92
C ILE A 114 -11.04 -13.51 7.66
N VAL A 115 -10.20 -13.82 8.65
CA VAL A 115 -9.05 -14.73 8.47
C VAL A 115 -9.53 -16.11 8.05
N ARG A 116 -10.55 -16.65 8.70
CA ARG A 116 -11.15 -17.96 8.33
C ARG A 116 -11.65 -17.96 6.89
N ARG A 117 -12.34 -16.89 6.45
CA ARG A 117 -12.81 -16.77 5.08
C ARG A 117 -11.66 -16.78 4.08
N ILE A 118 -10.59 -16.03 4.34
CA ILE A 118 -9.39 -16.02 3.49
C ILE A 118 -8.83 -17.45 3.36
N LEU A 119 -8.62 -18.14 4.47
CA LEU A 119 -8.07 -19.49 4.46
C LEU A 119 -8.98 -20.47 3.71
N GLN A 120 -10.29 -20.39 3.87
CA GLN A 120 -11.26 -21.20 3.12
C GLN A 120 -11.23 -20.91 1.62
N MET A 121 -11.13 -19.63 1.23
CA MET A 121 -10.99 -19.24 -0.19
C MET A 121 -9.70 -19.80 -0.77
N ASN A 122 -8.60 -19.76 -0.05
CA ASN A 122 -7.32 -20.30 -0.47
C ASN A 122 -7.39 -21.83 -0.66
N GLU A 123 -7.93 -22.54 0.31
CA GLU A 123 -8.12 -24.00 0.23
C GLU A 123 -8.97 -24.38 -0.98
N THR A 124 -10.10 -23.70 -1.19
CA THR A 124 -11.04 -23.97 -2.29
C THR A 124 -10.40 -23.75 -3.66
N ASN A 125 -9.49 -22.77 -3.78
CA ASN A 125 -8.90 -22.36 -5.07
C ASN A 125 -7.44 -22.84 -5.24
N GLY A 126 -6.95 -23.73 -4.35
CA GLY A 126 -5.61 -24.30 -4.46
C GLY A 126 -4.49 -23.28 -4.27
N ILE A 127 -4.77 -22.14 -3.61
CA ILE A 127 -3.76 -21.14 -3.28
C ILE A 127 -3.03 -21.61 -2.03
N ASN A 128 -1.83 -22.13 -2.26
CA ASN A 128 -1.00 -22.65 -1.20
C ASN A 128 0.04 -21.59 -0.80
N HIS A 129 0.40 -21.58 0.49
CA HIS A 129 1.56 -20.82 0.99
C HIS A 129 1.44 -19.29 0.92
N ILE A 130 0.30 -18.71 1.30
CA ILE A 130 0.28 -17.29 1.61
C ILE A 130 1.18 -17.01 2.82
N ARG A 131 1.86 -15.87 2.82
CA ARG A 131 2.75 -15.45 3.92
C ARG A 131 2.25 -14.23 4.64
N GLU A 132 1.24 -13.58 4.09
CA GLU A 132 0.75 -12.28 4.53
C GLU A 132 -0.74 -12.13 4.27
N ILE A 133 -1.39 -11.33 5.10
CA ILE A 133 -2.72 -10.75 4.87
C ILE A 133 -2.60 -9.24 4.95
N GLN A 134 -3.24 -8.54 4.03
CA GLN A 134 -3.32 -7.08 4.05
C GLN A 134 -4.73 -6.59 4.37
N ILE A 135 -4.82 -5.57 5.22
CA ILE A 135 -6.06 -4.84 5.48
C ILE A 135 -5.96 -3.43 4.88
N ASP A 136 -6.93 -3.09 4.03
CA ASP A 136 -7.09 -1.76 3.46
C ASP A 136 -8.28 -1.04 4.11
N CYS A 137 -8.03 0.06 4.81
CA CYS A 137 -9.08 0.86 5.41
C CYS A 137 -8.71 2.34 5.46
N ASP A 138 -9.57 3.19 4.92
CA ASP A 138 -9.43 4.65 4.95
C ASP A 138 -9.84 5.22 6.32
N TYR A 139 -9.27 4.68 7.40
CA TYR A 139 -9.61 5.10 8.75
C TYR A 139 -9.25 6.56 9.02
N THR A 140 -10.06 7.20 9.85
CA THR A 140 -9.88 8.58 10.29
C THR A 140 -9.52 8.63 11.78
N SER A 141 -9.27 9.82 12.31
CA SER A 141 -9.07 9.99 13.76
C SER A 141 -10.24 9.48 14.60
N ARG A 142 -11.46 9.46 14.04
CA ARG A 142 -12.68 9.00 14.71
C ARG A 142 -12.73 7.48 14.82
N SER A 143 -12.39 6.76 13.76
CA SER A 143 -12.45 5.29 13.69
C SER A 143 -11.15 4.61 14.10
N ARG A 144 -10.04 5.38 14.26
CA ARG A 144 -8.70 4.86 14.52
C ARG A 144 -8.62 3.86 15.68
N LYS A 145 -9.23 4.19 16.83
CA LYS A 145 -9.14 3.34 18.02
C LYS A 145 -9.72 1.96 17.76
N THR A 146 -10.94 1.91 17.24
CA THR A 146 -11.64 0.66 16.91
C THR A 146 -10.89 -0.12 15.82
N TYR A 147 -10.36 0.58 14.81
CA TYR A 147 -9.57 -0.03 13.76
C TYR A 147 -8.28 -0.67 14.29
N TYR A 148 -7.58 -0.02 15.22
CA TYR A 148 -6.35 -0.58 15.80
C TYR A 148 -6.64 -1.80 16.68
N GLU A 149 -7.68 -1.75 17.51
CA GLU A 149 -8.16 -2.91 18.28
C GLU A 149 -8.54 -4.09 17.35
N PHE A 150 -9.17 -3.80 16.23
CA PHE A 150 -9.48 -4.79 15.19
C PHE A 150 -8.20 -5.36 14.54
N LEU A 151 -7.19 -4.54 14.22
CA LEU A 151 -5.92 -5.03 13.67
C LEU A 151 -5.15 -5.89 14.66
N GLU A 152 -5.15 -5.55 15.94
CA GLU A 152 -4.57 -6.41 16.99
C GLU A 152 -5.26 -7.79 17.02
N ASP A 153 -6.58 -7.82 16.84
CA ASP A 153 -7.32 -9.08 16.80
C ASP A 153 -7.03 -9.86 15.50
N ILE A 154 -6.88 -9.22 14.34
CA ILE A 154 -6.42 -9.87 13.10
C ILE A 154 -5.02 -10.47 13.32
N GLY A 155 -4.08 -9.72 13.90
CA GLY A 155 -2.73 -10.20 14.20
C GLY A 155 -2.75 -11.49 15.02
N LYS A 156 -3.55 -11.54 16.09
CA LYS A 156 -3.75 -12.76 16.90
C LYS A 156 -4.28 -13.95 16.08
N GLN A 157 -5.15 -13.68 15.10
CA GLN A 157 -5.67 -14.74 14.22
C GLN A 157 -4.63 -15.19 13.17
N CYS A 158 -3.67 -14.34 12.81
CA CYS A 158 -2.59 -14.66 11.87
C CYS A 158 -1.47 -15.50 12.53
N GLU A 159 -1.16 -15.26 13.82
CA GLU A 159 -0.07 -15.90 14.54
C GLU A 159 -0.03 -17.45 14.40
N PRO A 160 -1.15 -18.20 14.57
CA PRO A 160 -1.13 -19.67 14.47
C PRO A 160 -0.72 -20.19 13.09
N PHE A 161 -0.82 -19.36 12.06
CA PHE A 161 -0.50 -19.70 10.67
C PHE A 161 0.85 -19.12 10.22
N GLY A 162 1.54 -18.37 11.08
CA GLY A 162 2.81 -17.70 10.75
C GLY A 162 2.65 -16.62 9.69
N LEU A 163 1.47 -15.99 9.60
CA LEU A 163 1.16 -14.96 8.61
C LEU A 163 1.56 -13.58 9.14
N GLN A 164 2.21 -12.80 8.29
CA GLN A 164 2.42 -11.37 8.51
C GLN A 164 1.12 -10.59 8.29
N LEU A 165 1.00 -9.46 8.97
CA LEU A 165 -0.09 -8.52 8.79
C LEU A 165 0.44 -7.20 8.25
N SER A 166 -0.04 -6.76 7.10
CA SER A 166 0.21 -5.41 6.61
C SER A 166 -1.08 -4.58 6.54
N ALA A 167 -0.92 -3.27 6.47
CA ALA A 167 -2.04 -2.35 6.25
C ALA A 167 -1.67 -1.24 5.26
N THR A 168 -2.68 -0.74 4.55
CA THR A 168 -2.51 0.46 3.72
C THR A 168 -2.41 1.70 4.59
N ILE A 169 -1.55 2.63 4.19
CA ILE A 169 -1.33 3.91 4.87
C ILE A 169 -1.58 5.04 3.88
N ARG A 170 -2.51 5.92 4.22
CA ARG A 170 -2.75 7.15 3.44
C ARG A 170 -1.80 8.27 3.88
N LEU A 171 -1.46 9.20 2.99
CA LEU A 171 -0.53 10.30 3.29
C LEU A 171 -0.91 11.07 4.57
N HIS A 172 -2.19 11.36 4.78
CA HIS A 172 -2.65 12.10 5.96
C HIS A 172 -2.46 11.30 7.27
N GLN A 173 -2.45 9.97 7.20
CA GLN A 173 -2.26 9.07 8.35
C GLN A 173 -0.81 9.06 8.86
N LEU A 174 0.17 9.56 8.06
CA LEU A 174 1.55 9.75 8.51
C LEU A 174 1.67 10.72 9.72
N SER A 175 0.62 11.47 10.01
CA SER A 175 0.55 12.32 11.21
C SER A 175 0.03 11.61 12.45
N MET A 176 -0.41 10.36 12.32
CA MET A 176 -0.98 9.56 13.39
C MET A 176 0.05 8.56 13.93
N VAL A 177 -0.21 8.00 15.11
CA VAL A 177 0.51 6.82 15.60
C VAL A 177 0.31 5.68 14.59
N PRO A 178 1.35 4.91 14.24
CA PRO A 178 1.21 3.80 13.29
C PRO A 178 0.21 2.75 13.77
N PRO A 179 -0.47 2.05 12.85
CA PRO A 179 -1.28 0.89 13.19
C PRO A 179 -0.42 -0.28 13.71
N PRO A 180 -0.98 -1.18 14.52
CA PRO A 180 -0.29 -2.33 15.08
C PRO A 180 -0.19 -3.46 14.02
N VAL A 181 0.70 -3.30 13.04
CA VAL A 181 0.96 -4.24 11.94
C VAL A 181 2.46 -4.39 11.74
N ASP A 182 2.89 -5.42 11.01
CA ASP A 182 4.31 -5.67 10.76
C ASP A 182 4.91 -4.59 9.84
N TYR A 183 4.17 -4.15 8.83
CA TYR A 183 4.56 -3.04 7.96
C TYR A 183 3.35 -2.40 7.27
N GLY A 184 3.57 -1.24 6.64
CA GLY A 184 2.55 -0.51 5.89
C GLY A 184 2.85 -0.40 4.41
N VAL A 185 1.81 -0.28 3.59
CA VAL A 185 1.92 0.14 2.19
C VAL A 185 1.44 1.58 2.08
N LEU A 186 2.38 2.49 1.86
CA LEU A 186 2.08 3.92 1.68
C LEU A 186 1.44 4.13 0.30
N MET A 187 0.17 4.47 0.30
CA MET A 187 -0.57 4.75 -0.93
C MET A 187 -0.33 6.17 -1.38
N ILE A 188 0.49 6.34 -2.43
CA ILE A 188 0.88 7.62 -3.01
C ILE A 188 0.01 7.89 -4.24
N TYR A 189 -1.29 7.81 -4.04
CA TYR A 189 -2.31 8.09 -5.04
C TYR A 189 -3.63 8.51 -4.38
N ASN A 190 -4.59 9.02 -5.18
CA ASN A 190 -5.78 9.72 -4.68
C ASN A 190 -5.39 10.87 -3.73
N THR A 191 -4.37 11.63 -4.14
CA THR A 191 -3.74 12.67 -3.30
C THR A 191 -4.55 13.94 -3.24
N GLY A 192 -5.33 14.23 -4.28
CA GLY A 192 -6.10 15.47 -4.43
C GLY A 192 -7.59 15.32 -4.15
N ASN A 193 -8.26 16.47 -4.15
CA ASN A 193 -9.72 16.51 -4.02
C ASN A 193 -10.38 16.27 -5.41
N PRO A 194 -11.15 15.18 -5.58
CA PRO A 194 -11.81 14.88 -6.85
C PRO A 194 -12.81 15.96 -7.35
N ALA A 195 -13.29 16.82 -6.45
CA ALA A 195 -14.18 17.94 -6.84
C ALA A 195 -13.42 19.12 -7.45
N LYS A 196 -12.09 19.16 -7.31
CA LYS A 196 -11.20 20.23 -7.81
C LYS A 196 -10.28 19.75 -8.94
N TRP A 197 -10.72 18.80 -9.71
CA TRP A 197 -9.96 18.15 -10.78
C TRP A 197 -9.45 19.12 -11.87
N GLU A 198 -10.10 20.25 -12.06
CA GLU A 198 -9.68 21.29 -13.01
C GLU A 198 -8.42 22.04 -12.53
N GLU A 199 -8.22 22.13 -11.22
CA GLU A 199 -7.07 22.80 -10.62
C GLU A 199 -5.83 21.91 -10.54
N ARG A 200 -6.05 20.60 -10.25
CA ARG A 200 -4.99 19.61 -10.01
C ARG A 200 -5.45 18.22 -10.37
N ASN A 201 -4.49 17.36 -10.75
CA ASN A 201 -4.78 15.96 -10.94
C ASN A 201 -5.13 15.29 -9.59
N PRO A 202 -6.36 14.81 -9.40
CA PRO A 202 -6.76 14.23 -8.12
C PRO A 202 -6.14 12.87 -7.84
N ILE A 203 -5.59 12.20 -8.87
CA ILE A 203 -4.91 10.91 -8.71
C ILE A 203 -3.55 11.13 -8.08
N LEU A 204 -2.73 12.02 -8.65
CA LEU A 204 -1.39 12.34 -8.16
C LEU A 204 -0.97 13.75 -8.58
N ASP A 205 -0.53 14.54 -7.60
CA ASP A 205 0.10 15.83 -7.80
C ASP A 205 1.14 16.03 -6.68
N ILE A 206 2.36 16.35 -7.04
CA ILE A 206 3.45 16.57 -6.07
C ILE A 206 3.10 17.64 -5.03
N ARG A 207 2.29 18.65 -5.41
CA ARG A 207 1.85 19.71 -4.49
C ARG A 207 0.95 19.19 -3.37
N ASP A 208 0.25 18.10 -3.60
CA ASP A 208 -0.59 17.44 -2.59
C ASP A 208 0.20 16.42 -1.76
N VAL A 209 1.31 15.87 -2.29
CA VAL A 209 2.22 14.95 -1.58
C VAL A 209 3.23 15.69 -0.70
N ALA A 210 3.85 16.76 -1.22
CA ALA A 210 4.96 17.47 -0.58
C ALA A 210 4.73 17.87 0.90
N PRO A 211 3.53 18.29 1.35
CA PRO A 211 3.28 18.61 2.75
C PRO A 211 3.50 17.44 3.73
N TYR A 212 3.41 16.21 3.26
CA TYR A 212 3.53 14.99 4.05
C TYR A 212 4.95 14.42 4.09
N LEU A 213 5.81 14.75 3.10
CA LEU A 213 7.17 14.20 2.98
C LEU A 213 8.02 14.42 4.23
N LYS A 214 7.92 15.58 4.86
CA LYS A 214 8.64 15.91 6.11
C LYS A 214 8.31 14.99 7.30
N ARG A 215 7.25 14.19 7.21
CA ARG A 215 6.82 13.24 8.25
C ARG A 215 7.29 11.82 7.97
N LEU A 216 7.70 11.53 6.74
CA LEU A 216 8.09 10.19 6.30
C LEU A 216 9.32 9.67 7.06
N ASP A 217 10.37 10.49 7.19
CA ASP A 217 11.59 10.10 7.89
C ASP A 217 11.36 9.79 9.38
N GLY A 218 10.38 10.43 9.99
CA GLY A 218 10.01 10.18 11.40
C GLY A 218 8.97 9.08 11.62
N TYR A 219 8.39 8.52 10.56
CA TYR A 219 7.33 7.52 10.70
C TYR A 219 7.94 6.14 10.99
N PRO A 220 7.69 5.54 12.17
CA PRO A 220 8.49 4.42 12.65
C PRO A 220 8.17 3.07 12.00
N LEU A 221 7.01 2.93 11.33
CA LEU A 221 6.61 1.69 10.69
C LEU A 221 7.45 1.45 9.43
N PRO A 222 7.95 0.20 9.16
CA PRO A 222 8.48 -0.16 7.85
C PRO A 222 7.43 0.08 6.77
N LEU A 223 7.83 0.62 5.62
CA LEU A 223 6.89 0.98 4.55
C LEU A 223 7.35 0.46 3.19
N ALA A 224 6.39 -0.01 2.39
CA ALA A 224 6.48 -0.10 0.94
C ALA A 224 5.81 1.12 0.30
N ALA A 225 6.16 1.45 -0.94
CA ALA A 225 5.59 2.59 -1.66
C ALA A 225 4.71 2.14 -2.83
N ALA A 226 3.46 2.61 -2.86
CA ALA A 226 2.51 2.29 -3.94
C ALA A 226 2.21 3.52 -4.81
N TYR A 227 2.47 3.39 -6.12
CA TYR A 227 2.30 4.45 -7.12
C TYR A 227 1.16 4.13 -8.10
N PRO A 228 0.43 5.15 -8.61
CA PRO A 228 -0.69 4.95 -9.52
C PRO A 228 -0.21 4.74 -10.95
N VAL A 229 -0.81 3.75 -11.63
CA VAL A 229 -0.65 3.55 -13.09
C VAL A 229 -2.02 3.46 -13.79
N TYR A 230 -3.09 3.85 -13.12
CA TYR A 230 -4.47 3.75 -13.57
C TYR A 230 -5.04 5.09 -14.03
N LEU A 231 -6.24 5.04 -14.63
CA LEU A 231 -7.03 6.21 -14.95
C LEU A 231 -8.38 6.20 -14.24
N TRP A 232 -8.91 7.38 -14.01
CA TRP A 232 -10.31 7.57 -13.67
C TRP A 232 -11.13 7.93 -14.90
N VAL A 233 -12.29 7.29 -15.04
CA VAL A 233 -13.30 7.69 -16.01
C VAL A 233 -14.47 8.30 -15.26
N ARG A 234 -14.83 9.51 -15.62
CA ARG A 234 -15.99 10.22 -15.09
C ARG A 234 -16.94 10.59 -16.22
N ASN A 235 -18.24 10.47 -15.97
CA ASN A 235 -19.25 11.03 -16.85
C ASN A 235 -19.74 12.35 -16.25
N ILE A 236 -19.35 13.46 -16.85
CA ILE A 236 -19.73 14.81 -16.43
C ILE A 236 -20.66 15.37 -17.50
N GLN A 237 -21.93 15.56 -17.16
CA GLN A 237 -22.95 16.10 -18.08
C GLN A 237 -23.02 15.39 -19.45
N GLY A 238 -22.83 14.04 -19.45
CA GLY A 238 -22.84 13.22 -20.65
C GLY A 238 -21.50 13.16 -21.41
N LEU A 239 -20.46 13.86 -20.93
CA LEU A 239 -19.09 13.77 -21.46
C LEU A 239 -18.27 12.78 -20.64
N ARG A 240 -17.60 11.86 -21.32
CA ARG A 240 -16.60 10.98 -20.74
C ARG A 240 -15.31 11.78 -20.54
N VAL A 241 -14.94 12.02 -19.28
CA VAL A 241 -13.68 12.67 -18.90
C VAL A 241 -12.75 11.62 -18.30
N GLU A 242 -11.54 11.54 -18.82
CA GLU A 242 -10.51 10.64 -18.34
C GLU A 242 -9.42 11.44 -17.62
N HIS A 243 -9.02 10.99 -16.44
CA HIS A 243 -7.90 11.52 -15.69
C HIS A 243 -6.87 10.42 -15.57
N SER A 244 -5.69 10.64 -16.12
CA SER A 244 -4.51 9.81 -15.94
C SER A 244 -3.38 10.65 -15.33
N VAL A 245 -2.34 9.99 -14.84
CA VAL A 245 -1.13 10.64 -14.36
C VAL A 245 -0.09 10.61 -15.49
N GLU A 246 0.62 11.71 -15.69
CA GLU A 246 1.77 11.73 -16.60
C GLU A 246 2.96 10.96 -15.99
N ALA A 247 3.72 10.25 -16.83
CA ALA A 247 4.88 9.47 -16.39
C ALA A 247 5.87 10.32 -15.56
N ASP A 248 6.19 11.52 -16.05
CA ASP A 248 7.11 12.45 -15.38
C ASP A 248 6.63 12.87 -13.99
N GLU A 249 5.32 12.92 -13.76
CA GLU A 249 4.77 13.23 -12.44
C GLU A 249 4.92 12.07 -11.46
N ILE A 250 4.70 10.83 -11.92
CA ILE A 250 4.93 9.63 -11.11
C ILE A 250 6.41 9.58 -10.68
N LEU A 251 7.32 9.74 -11.62
CA LEU A 251 8.76 9.69 -11.37
C LEU A 251 9.26 10.84 -10.48
N ARG A 252 8.72 12.04 -10.67
CA ARG A 252 9.00 13.19 -9.80
C ARG A 252 8.58 12.93 -8.36
N VAL A 253 7.38 12.39 -8.17
CA VAL A 253 6.87 12.07 -6.84
C VAL A 253 7.67 10.93 -6.23
N LYS A 254 8.00 9.87 -6.99
CA LYS A 254 8.86 8.78 -6.55
C LYS A 254 10.19 9.31 -6.02
N GLN A 255 10.89 10.12 -6.80
CA GLN A 255 12.16 10.73 -6.40
C GLN A 255 12.01 11.52 -5.08
N ALA A 256 11.00 12.37 -4.96
CA ALA A 256 10.78 13.16 -3.76
C ALA A 256 10.47 12.32 -2.50
N VAL A 257 9.76 11.21 -2.68
CA VAL A 257 9.47 10.24 -1.60
C VAL A 257 10.74 9.53 -1.15
N GLU A 258 11.57 9.06 -2.09
CA GLU A 258 12.83 8.38 -1.80
C GLU A 258 13.89 9.32 -1.20
N GLU A 259 13.95 10.57 -1.62
CA GLU A 259 14.77 11.60 -0.99
C GLU A 259 14.35 11.87 0.46
N ALA A 260 13.04 11.84 0.73
CA ALA A 260 12.50 12.01 2.08
C ALA A 260 12.71 10.78 2.96
N ARG A 261 12.73 9.56 2.37
CA ARG A 261 12.92 8.30 3.08
C ARG A 261 13.48 7.23 2.15
N HIS A 262 14.80 6.98 2.22
CA HIS A 262 15.54 6.14 1.27
C HIS A 262 15.10 4.68 1.21
N ASP A 263 14.67 4.08 2.33
CA ASP A 263 14.23 2.69 2.35
C ASP A 263 12.94 2.43 1.56
N LEU A 264 12.20 3.48 1.16
CA LEU A 264 11.03 3.38 0.30
C LEU A 264 11.35 3.03 -1.16
N SER A 265 12.61 3.11 -1.58
CA SER A 265 13.04 2.62 -2.89
C SER A 265 13.06 1.09 -2.99
N ARG A 266 13.02 0.36 -1.86
CA ARG A 266 13.26 -1.09 -1.81
C ARG A 266 12.03 -1.95 -2.11
N ALA A 267 10.84 -1.47 -1.79
CA ALA A 267 9.58 -2.21 -2.00
C ALA A 267 8.60 -1.33 -2.76
N ILE A 268 8.50 -1.57 -4.06
CA ILE A 268 7.71 -0.76 -4.98
C ILE A 268 6.50 -1.54 -5.46
N ILE A 269 5.35 -0.88 -5.39
CA ILE A 269 4.07 -1.45 -5.80
C ILE A 269 3.42 -0.53 -6.82
N THR A 270 2.80 -1.06 -7.88
CA THR A 270 1.94 -0.25 -8.74
C THR A 270 0.46 -0.60 -8.54
N TYR A 271 -0.38 0.41 -8.55
CA TYR A 271 -1.83 0.27 -8.48
C TYR A 271 -2.45 0.71 -9.82
N HIS A 272 -3.12 -0.19 -10.58
CA HIS A 272 -3.22 -1.63 -10.39
C HIS A 272 -2.94 -2.39 -11.70
N LEU A 273 -2.69 -3.69 -11.61
CA LEU A 273 -2.46 -4.59 -12.75
C LEU A 273 -3.74 -4.71 -13.59
N ASP A 274 -3.66 -4.26 -14.81
CA ASP A 274 -4.70 -4.33 -15.83
C ASP A 274 -4.06 -4.03 -17.18
N LYS A 275 -4.48 -4.72 -18.22
CA LYS A 275 -3.93 -4.57 -19.58
C LYS A 275 -3.96 -3.13 -20.10
N ASP A 276 -5.05 -2.41 -19.83
CA ASP A 276 -5.19 -1.03 -20.29
C ASP A 276 -4.25 -0.09 -19.53
N ASN A 277 -4.02 -0.35 -18.24
CA ASN A 277 -3.05 0.38 -17.42
C ASN A 277 -1.62 0.09 -17.87
N ILE A 278 -1.26 -1.18 -18.10
CA ILE A 278 0.06 -1.59 -18.58
C ILE A 278 0.42 -0.90 -19.91
N ASN A 279 -0.51 -0.83 -20.84
CA ASN A 279 -0.28 -0.23 -22.16
C ASN A 279 -0.24 1.31 -22.16
N ARG A 280 -0.46 1.94 -21.02
CA ARG A 280 -0.53 3.40 -20.90
C ARG A 280 0.84 4.06 -20.95
N TYR A 281 1.83 3.43 -20.33
CA TYR A 281 3.19 3.95 -20.28
C TYR A 281 4.13 3.11 -21.12
N ASN A 282 5.23 3.71 -21.56
CA ASN A 282 6.27 2.97 -22.27
C ASN A 282 7.08 2.08 -21.30
N PRO A 283 7.77 1.04 -21.79
CA PRO A 283 8.54 0.13 -20.95
C PRO A 283 9.57 0.84 -20.05
N LYS A 284 10.22 1.88 -20.56
CA LYS A 284 11.24 2.63 -19.81
C LYS A 284 10.64 3.30 -18.55
N THR A 285 9.40 3.78 -18.62
CA THR A 285 8.71 4.35 -17.45
C THR A 285 8.54 3.29 -16.35
N TYR A 286 8.16 2.07 -16.70
CA TYR A 286 8.04 0.98 -15.74
C TYR A 286 9.40 0.53 -15.18
N GLU A 287 10.44 0.49 -16.03
CA GLU A 287 11.82 0.26 -15.56
C GLU A 287 12.22 1.29 -14.50
N GLU A 288 11.94 2.57 -14.74
CA GLU A 288 12.25 3.66 -13.79
C GLU A 288 11.38 3.60 -12.52
N ILE A 289 10.09 3.19 -12.62
CA ILE A 289 9.22 3.02 -11.46
C ILE A 289 9.76 1.89 -10.56
N TYR A 290 10.09 0.72 -11.14
CA TYR A 290 10.53 -0.47 -10.39
C TYR A 290 12.05 -0.53 -10.14
N HIS A 291 12.79 0.48 -10.55
CA HIS A 291 14.24 0.55 -10.28
C HIS A 291 14.48 0.85 -8.79
N HIS A 292 15.38 0.07 -8.19
CA HIS A 292 15.81 0.17 -6.79
C HIS A 292 17.14 0.90 -6.64
#